data_6274bfc847163094d8736c131f3c6d24
#
_entry.id   6274bfc847163094d8736c131f3c6d24
#
_cell.length_a   1.000
_cell.length_b   1.000
_cell.length_c   1.000
_cell.angle_alpha   90.00
_cell.angle_beta   90.00
_cell.angle_gamma   90.00
#
_symmetry.space_group_name_H-M   'P 1'
#
loop_
_entity.id
_entity.type
_entity.pdbx_description
1 polymer ?
#
loop_
_entity_poly.entity_id
_entity_poly.type
_entity_poly.pdbx_seq_one_letter_code
_entity_poly.pdbx_strand_id
1 'polypeptide(L)'
;MKKTAIVTGSSRGIGFAIARQLGLDGYNIVMVATGPQEKNQAAVDALQKQDVCCAYVQANIGDHDDRLRILDAALTAFGLSLIHI
;
A
#
# COMPACT_ATOMS: atom_id res chain seq x y z
N MET A 1 15.61 -3.02 -9.93
CA MET A 1 14.58 -3.57 -9.02
C MET A 1 13.73 -2.44 -8.48
N LYS A 2 12.40 -2.57 -8.54
CA LYS A 2 11.50 -1.58 -7.98
C LYS A 2 11.54 -1.62 -6.46
N LYS A 3 11.55 -0.46 -5.82
CA LYS A 3 11.37 -0.36 -4.38
C LYS A 3 9.88 -0.45 -4.05
N THR A 4 9.57 -0.88 -2.84
CA THR A 4 8.20 -1.00 -2.36
C THR A 4 7.95 0.00 -1.25
N ALA A 5 6.89 0.78 -1.38
CA ALA A 5 6.47 1.73 -0.37
C ALA A 5 5.23 1.20 0.35
N ILE A 6 5.28 1.18 1.67
CA ILE A 6 4.12 0.86 2.51
C ILE A 6 3.51 2.19 2.92
N VAL A 7 2.30 2.48 2.45
CA VAL A 7 1.64 3.76 2.70
C VAL A 7 0.42 3.55 3.58
N THR A 8 0.49 4.01 4.82
CA THR A 8 -0.63 3.90 5.76
C THR A 8 -1.65 4.99 5.48
N GLY A 9 -2.94 4.68 5.69
CA GLY A 9 -4.01 5.62 5.40
C GLY A 9 -4.13 5.98 3.92
N SER A 10 -3.73 5.07 3.04
CA SER A 10 -3.56 5.36 1.61
C SER A 10 -4.85 5.26 0.78
N SER A 11 -5.97 4.94 1.41
CA SER A 11 -7.22 4.76 0.68
C SER A 11 -7.90 6.07 0.27
N ARG A 12 -7.51 7.20 0.86
CA ARG A 12 -8.10 8.51 0.53
C ARG A 12 -7.21 9.66 1.00
N GLY A 13 -7.51 10.85 0.49
CA GLY A 13 -6.87 12.09 0.92
C GLY A 13 -5.38 12.14 0.59
N ILE A 14 -4.61 12.67 1.54
CA ILE A 14 -3.17 12.86 1.37
C ILE A 14 -2.45 11.52 1.20
N GLY A 15 -2.86 10.50 1.96
CA GLY A 15 -2.26 9.16 1.85
C GLY A 15 -2.40 8.59 0.45
N PHE A 16 -3.59 8.71 -0.15
CA PHE A 16 -3.81 8.25 -1.51
C PHE A 16 -2.95 9.04 -2.52
N ALA A 17 -2.85 10.36 -2.35
CA ALA A 17 -2.04 11.19 -3.24
C ALA A 17 -0.56 10.80 -3.19
N ILE A 18 -0.05 10.50 -2.00
CA ILE A 18 1.32 10.03 -1.82
C ILE A 18 1.53 8.68 -2.50
N ALA A 19 0.60 7.74 -2.27
CA ALA A 19 0.68 6.41 -2.88
C ALA A 19 0.68 6.51 -4.41
N ARG A 20 -0.19 7.34 -4.97
CA ARG A 20 -0.27 7.55 -6.41
C ARG A 20 1.03 8.11 -6.97
N GLN A 21 1.58 9.14 -6.33
CA GLN A 21 2.82 9.76 -6.79
C GLN A 21 3.98 8.78 -6.73
N LEU A 22 4.14 8.05 -5.62
CA LEU A 22 5.19 7.06 -5.50
C LEU A 22 5.04 5.95 -6.55
N GLY A 23 3.82 5.50 -6.79
CA GLY A 23 3.55 4.50 -7.82
C GLY A 23 3.94 4.99 -9.22
N LEU A 24 3.63 6.23 -9.53
CA LEU A 24 4.01 6.83 -10.82
C LEU A 24 5.52 6.99 -10.93
N ASP A 25 6.22 7.16 -9.82
CA ASP A 25 7.67 7.23 -9.77
C ASP A 25 8.34 5.85 -9.85
N GLY A 26 7.56 4.80 -9.94
CA GLY A 26 8.08 3.44 -10.14
C GLY A 26 8.12 2.57 -8.90
N TYR A 27 7.51 2.99 -7.80
CA TYR A 27 7.44 2.15 -6.60
C TYR A 27 6.28 1.15 -6.70
N ASN A 28 6.49 -0.03 -6.12
CA ASN A 28 5.37 -0.90 -5.78
C ASN A 28 4.70 -0.34 -4.53
N ILE A 29 3.38 -0.40 -4.45
CA ILE A 29 2.63 0.22 -3.36
C ILE A 29 1.91 -0.84 -2.53
N VAL A 30 2.13 -0.82 -1.21
CA VAL A 30 1.31 -1.56 -0.27
C VAL A 30 0.41 -0.56 0.43
N MET A 31 -0.88 -0.64 0.13
CA MET A 31 -1.90 0.24 0.71
C MET A 31 -2.37 -0.35 2.02
N VAL A 32 -2.29 0.41 3.10
CA VAL A 32 -2.73 -0.02 4.42
C VAL A 32 -3.84 0.88 4.92
N ALA A 33 -4.95 0.30 5.29
CA ALA A 33 -6.07 1.01 5.88
C ALA A 33 -6.82 0.10 6.84
N THR A 34 -7.61 0.69 7.75
CA THR A 34 -8.37 -0.09 8.73
C THR A 34 -9.63 -0.71 8.16
N GLY A 35 -10.17 -0.15 7.08
CA GLY A 35 -11.38 -0.66 6.45
C GLY A 35 -11.12 -1.84 5.53
N PRO A 36 -12.16 -2.60 5.17
CA PRO A 36 -12.02 -3.70 4.23
C PRO A 36 -11.73 -3.20 2.82
N GLN A 37 -11.03 -4.03 2.04
CA GLN A 37 -10.68 -3.69 0.67
C GLN A 37 -11.89 -3.31 -0.18
N GLU A 38 -13.01 -3.96 0.04
CA GLU A 38 -14.24 -3.72 -0.72
C GLU A 38 -14.70 -2.28 -0.64
N LYS A 39 -14.56 -1.65 0.54
CA LYS A 39 -14.93 -0.24 0.72
C LYS A 39 -13.93 0.72 0.08
N ASN A 40 -12.73 0.25 -0.20
CA ASN A 40 -11.64 1.07 -0.73
C ASN A 40 -11.22 0.61 -2.12
N GLN A 41 -12.04 -0.22 -2.76
CA GLN A 41 -11.72 -0.79 -4.06
C GLN A 41 -11.50 0.30 -5.13
N ALA A 42 -12.21 1.40 -5.04
CA ALA A 42 -12.05 2.49 -5.99
C ALA A 42 -10.61 3.06 -5.97
N ALA A 43 -9.99 3.13 -4.79
CA ALA A 43 -8.61 3.60 -4.67
C ALA A 43 -7.64 2.58 -5.29
N VAL A 44 -7.85 1.30 -5.03
CA VAL A 44 -7.04 0.24 -5.63
C VAL A 44 -7.16 0.27 -7.15
N ASP A 45 -8.37 0.35 -7.67
CA ASP A 45 -8.62 0.39 -9.10
C ASP A 45 -7.98 1.61 -9.75
N ALA A 46 -8.03 2.76 -9.09
CA ALA A 46 -7.44 3.99 -9.61
C ALA A 46 -5.91 3.85 -9.79
N LEU A 47 -5.23 3.18 -8.86
CA LEU A 47 -3.81 2.92 -8.98
C LEU A 47 -3.52 1.90 -10.08
N GLN A 48 -4.31 0.83 -10.14
CA GLN A 48 -4.11 -0.21 -11.16
C GLN A 48 -4.31 0.33 -12.58
N LYS A 49 -5.23 1.27 -12.76
CA LYS A 49 -5.45 1.91 -14.07
C LYS A 49 -4.25 2.70 -14.55
N GLN A 50 -3.36 3.10 -13.65
CA GLN A 50 -2.14 3.84 -14.00
C GLN A 50 -0.92 2.92 -14.04
N ASP A 51 -1.13 1.62 -14.16
CA ASP A 51 -0.08 0.59 -14.19
C ASP A 51 0.79 0.58 -12.92
N VAL A 52 0.22 0.98 -11.79
CA VAL A 52 0.88 0.91 -10.50
C VAL A 52 0.64 -0.46 -9.89
N CYS A 53 1.71 -1.18 -9.56
CA CYS A 53 1.59 -2.44 -8.84
C CYS A 53 1.25 -2.15 -7.39
N CYS A 54 0.08 -2.56 -6.93
CA CYS A 54 -0.36 -2.30 -5.56
C CYS A 54 -0.99 -3.53 -4.93
N ALA A 55 -0.86 -3.62 -3.61
CA ALA A 55 -1.52 -4.62 -2.78
C ALA A 55 -2.22 -3.89 -1.64
N TYR A 56 -3.38 -4.40 -1.22
CA TYR A 56 -4.14 -3.80 -0.13
C TYR A 56 -4.04 -4.70 1.11
N VAL A 57 -3.74 -4.09 2.26
CA VAL A 57 -3.72 -4.79 3.54
C VAL A 57 -4.64 -4.08 4.51
N GLN A 58 -5.64 -4.80 5.01
CA GLN A 58 -6.50 -4.30 6.07
C GLN A 58 -5.77 -4.52 7.40
N ALA A 59 -5.37 -3.43 8.05
CA ALA A 59 -4.58 -3.53 9.27
C ALA A 59 -4.66 -2.25 10.10
N ASN A 60 -4.49 -2.39 11.41
CA ASN A 60 -4.36 -1.28 12.34
C ASN A 60 -2.87 -1.08 12.65
N ILE A 61 -2.30 0.03 12.21
CA ILE A 61 -0.88 0.31 12.39
C ILE A 61 -0.47 0.42 13.87
N GLY A 62 -1.42 0.67 14.75
CA GLY A 62 -1.18 0.69 16.20
C GLY A 62 -1.04 -0.69 16.81
N ASP A 63 -1.43 -1.74 16.13
CA ASP A 63 -1.35 -3.11 16.61
C ASP A 63 -0.04 -3.75 16.17
N HIS A 64 0.71 -4.32 17.13
CA HIS A 64 2.01 -4.92 16.83
C HIS A 64 1.92 -6.08 15.85
N ASP A 65 0.96 -6.97 16.04
CA ASP A 65 0.80 -8.14 15.18
C ASP A 65 0.37 -7.71 13.77
N ASP A 66 -0.46 -6.69 13.67
CA ASP A 66 -0.86 -6.15 12.36
C ASP A 66 0.34 -5.53 11.64
N ARG A 67 1.25 -4.86 12.36
CA ARG A 67 2.47 -4.32 11.74
C ARG A 67 3.34 -5.43 11.16
N LEU A 68 3.48 -6.54 11.88
CA LEU A 68 4.22 -7.70 11.36
C LEU A 68 3.54 -8.29 10.14
N ARG A 69 2.22 -8.35 10.14
CA ARG A 69 1.44 -8.86 9.02
C ARG A 69 1.59 -7.98 7.78
N ILE A 70 1.67 -6.66 7.96
CA ILE A 70 1.91 -5.72 6.88
C ILE A 70 3.27 -5.98 6.23
N LEU A 71 4.31 -6.13 7.05
CA LEU A 71 5.65 -6.43 6.55
C LEU A 71 5.68 -7.75 5.80
N ASP A 72 5.06 -8.78 6.34
CA ASP A 72 4.99 -10.09 5.70
C ASP A 72 4.29 -10.01 4.35
N ALA A 73 3.16 -9.31 4.29
CA ALA A 73 2.43 -9.12 3.04
C ALA A 73 3.27 -8.39 2.00
N ALA A 74 3.99 -7.35 2.41
CA ALA A 74 4.85 -6.58 1.51
C ALA A 74 6.00 -7.44 0.98
N LEU A 75 6.65 -8.20 1.84
CA LEU A 75 7.72 -9.09 1.44
C LEU A 75 7.24 -10.18 0.48
N THR A 76 6.08 -10.74 0.76
CA THR A 76 5.47 -11.78 -0.08
C THR A 76 5.11 -11.24 -1.45
N ALA A 77 4.54 -10.04 -1.51
CA ALA A 77 4.08 -9.46 -2.76
C ALA A 77 5.23 -8.91 -3.62
N PHE A 78 6.20 -8.25 -3.01
CA PHE A 78 7.17 -7.42 -3.75
C PHE A 78 8.64 -7.65 -3.40
N GLY A 79 8.94 -8.39 -2.35
CA GLY A 79 10.33 -8.67 -1.97
C GLY A 79 10.89 -7.69 -0.94
N LEU A 80 12.22 -7.50 -0.95
CA LEU A 80 12.94 -6.94 0.19
C LEU A 80 13.18 -5.42 0.19
N SER A 81 12.99 -4.74 -0.93
CA SER A 81 13.31 -3.31 -1.02
C SER A 81 12.14 -2.45 -0.53
N LEU A 82 12.06 -2.25 0.78
CA LEU A 82 10.92 -1.60 1.43
C LEU A 82 11.26 -0.21 1.95
N ILE A 83 10.30 0.71 1.83
CA ILE A 83 10.26 1.97 2.58
C ILE A 83 8.86 2.11 3.18
N HIS A 84 8.77 2.73 4.35
CA HIS A 84 7.49 2.96 5.04
C HIS A 84 7.20 4.46 5.10
N ILE A 85 6.00 4.83 4.65
CA ILE A 85 5.53 6.21 4.68
C ILE A 85 4.21 6.29 5.44
#